data_45e8abd778098b1f12bf534bc8f0cccf
#
_entry.id   45e8abd778098b1f12bf534bc8f0cccf
#
_cell.length_a   1.000
_cell.length_b   1.000
_cell.length_c   1.000
_cell.angle_alpha   90.00
_cell.angle_beta   90.00
_cell.angle_gamma   90.00
#
_symmetry.space_group_name_H-M   'P 1'
#
loop_
_entity.id
_entity.type
_entity.pdbx_description
1 polymer ?
#
loop_
_entity_poly.entity_id
_entity_poly.type
_entity_poly.pdbx_seq_one_letter_code
_entity_poly.pdbx_strand_id
1 'polypeptide(L)'
;MLMPKKVKHRKQMRGRMKGLATRGSAISFGEYGLKTLEAAWITDRQIEAARIAMTRHIKRGGKIWIRMFPDKPVTKKPAETRMGKGKGAPEYWVAVIKPGRILYEIEGVDEKTAREAMKLASQKLPVKTKFVTRAEQEGGAI
;
A
#
# COMPACT_ATOMS: atom_id res chain seq x y z
N MET A 1 2.75 -14.20 -3.58
CA MET A 1 2.53 -12.86 -3.07
C MET A 1 3.54 -11.88 -3.62
N LEU A 2 3.23 -10.59 -3.55
CA LEU A 2 4.12 -9.57 -4.07
C LEU A 2 5.43 -9.55 -3.29
N MET A 3 6.53 -9.68 -4.02
CA MET A 3 7.87 -9.58 -3.45
C MET A 3 8.86 -9.31 -4.57
N PRO A 4 10.02 -8.69 -4.27
CA PRO A 4 11.02 -8.45 -5.30
C PRO A 4 11.61 -9.75 -5.82
N LYS A 5 11.89 -9.79 -7.12
CA LYS A 5 12.55 -10.95 -7.74
C LYS A 5 14.02 -11.04 -7.34
N LYS A 6 14.67 -9.90 -7.22
CA LYS A 6 16.06 -9.79 -6.79
C LYS A 6 16.19 -8.69 -5.77
N VAL A 7 16.98 -8.91 -4.74
CA VAL A 7 17.29 -7.88 -3.76
C VAL A 7 18.78 -7.86 -3.49
N LYS A 8 19.32 -6.67 -3.37
CA LYS A 8 20.71 -6.47 -3.05
C LYS A 8 21.01 -6.94 -1.62
N HIS A 9 20.10 -6.63 -0.72
CA HIS A 9 20.20 -7.05 0.68
C HIS A 9 18.88 -7.65 1.10
N ARG A 10 18.90 -8.93 1.46
CA ARG A 10 17.69 -9.64 1.87
C ARG A 10 17.18 -9.21 3.25
N LYS A 11 18.05 -8.64 4.06
CA LYS A 11 17.71 -8.18 5.40
C LYS A 11 18.04 -6.71 5.52
N GLN A 12 17.13 -5.95 6.09
CA GLN A 12 17.31 -4.52 6.25
C GLN A 12 16.93 -4.10 7.66
N MET A 13 17.52 -3.00 8.11
CA MET A 13 17.17 -2.42 9.40
C MET A 13 15.80 -1.76 9.31
N ARG A 14 15.14 -1.60 10.47
CA ARG A 14 13.79 -1.03 10.53
C ARG A 14 13.71 0.35 9.90
N GLY A 15 14.66 1.22 10.16
CA GLY A 15 14.63 2.59 9.63
C GLY A 15 13.63 3.49 10.33
N ARG A 16 13.55 4.72 9.86
CA ARG A 16 12.65 5.74 10.41
C ARG A 16 11.43 5.92 9.53
N MET A 17 10.27 6.07 10.16
CA MET A 17 9.00 6.30 9.48
C MET A 17 8.52 7.73 9.71
N LYS A 18 9.36 8.70 9.36
CA LYS A 18 9.05 10.11 9.54
C LYS A 18 8.91 10.83 8.20
N GLY A 19 8.20 11.94 8.22
CA GLY A 19 8.04 12.80 7.07
C GLY A 19 6.78 12.51 6.27
N LEU A 20 6.55 13.32 5.25
CA LEU A 20 5.42 13.20 4.34
C LEU A 20 5.89 12.63 3.01
N ALA A 21 4.98 12.03 2.27
CA ALA A 21 5.29 11.54 0.94
C ALA A 21 5.51 12.72 -0.01
N THR A 22 6.67 12.74 -0.68
CA THR A 22 6.97 13.73 -1.70
C THR A 22 6.76 13.16 -3.10
N ARG A 23 6.79 11.84 -3.21
CA ARG A 23 6.50 11.12 -4.45
C ARG A 23 5.32 10.19 -4.23
N GLY A 24 4.54 9.96 -5.27
CA GLY A 24 3.38 9.10 -5.17
C GLY A 24 2.23 9.70 -4.37
N SER A 25 2.19 11.03 -4.22
CA SER A 25 1.15 11.73 -3.50
C SER A 25 0.01 12.24 -4.40
N ALA A 26 0.13 12.08 -5.71
CA ALA A 26 -0.89 12.50 -6.66
C ALA A 26 -1.35 11.33 -7.51
N ILE A 27 -2.62 11.39 -7.94
CA ILE A 27 -3.18 10.39 -8.86
C ILE A 27 -2.52 10.59 -10.22
N SER A 28 -1.95 9.51 -10.77
CA SER A 28 -1.22 9.55 -12.03
C SER A 28 -1.87 8.74 -13.14
N PHE A 29 -2.51 7.63 -12.82
CA PHE A 29 -3.03 6.68 -13.82
C PHE A 29 -4.54 6.65 -13.90
N GLY A 30 -5.23 6.71 -12.77
CA GLY A 30 -6.67 6.56 -12.70
C GLY A 30 -7.40 7.87 -12.46
N GLU A 31 -8.70 7.75 -12.19
CA GLU A 31 -9.54 8.89 -11.87
C GLU A 31 -9.75 9.05 -10.37
N TYR A 32 -9.63 7.94 -9.64
CA TYR A 32 -9.88 7.89 -8.20
C TYR A 32 -8.71 7.22 -7.51
N GLY A 33 -8.47 7.60 -6.27
CA GLY A 33 -7.37 7.03 -5.51
C GLY A 33 -7.69 6.84 -4.04
N LEU A 34 -6.91 5.99 -3.40
CA LEU A 34 -6.95 5.79 -1.96
C LEU A 34 -5.64 6.31 -1.39
N LYS A 35 -5.75 7.34 -0.57
CA LYS A 35 -4.61 8.03 0.00
C LYS A 35 -4.46 7.65 1.47
N THR A 36 -3.25 7.37 1.91
CA THR A 36 -3.01 7.10 3.32
C THR A 36 -2.86 8.40 4.11
N LEU A 37 -3.41 8.41 5.31
CA LEU A 37 -3.28 9.52 6.24
C LEU A 37 -2.23 9.27 7.31
N GLU A 38 -1.69 8.05 7.35
CA GLU A 38 -0.74 7.64 8.37
C GLU A 38 0.48 6.97 7.75
N ALA A 39 1.60 7.01 8.47
CA ALA A 39 2.78 6.23 8.12
C ALA A 39 2.61 4.81 8.65
N ALA A 40 3.00 3.82 7.86
CA ALA A 40 2.93 2.42 8.30
C ALA A 40 3.73 1.50 7.39
N TRP A 41 3.88 0.28 7.84
CA TRP A 41 4.38 -0.82 7.04
C TRP A 41 3.17 -1.64 6.60
N ILE A 42 2.97 -1.77 5.30
CA ILE A 42 1.88 -2.56 4.75
C ILE A 42 2.47 -3.84 4.18
N THR A 43 1.99 -4.98 4.67
CA THR A 43 2.52 -6.27 4.25
C THR A 43 2.02 -6.65 2.87
N ASP A 44 2.76 -7.54 2.19
CA ASP A 44 2.35 -8.10 0.91
C ASP A 44 0.96 -8.74 0.97
N ARG A 45 0.65 -9.40 2.09
CA ARG A 45 -0.67 -10.02 2.30
C ARG A 45 -1.78 -8.98 2.41
N GLN A 46 -1.52 -7.87 3.10
CA GLN A 46 -2.49 -6.78 3.21
C GLN A 46 -2.73 -6.11 1.87
N ILE A 47 -1.68 -5.90 1.10
CA ILE A 47 -1.78 -5.31 -0.25
C ILE A 47 -2.65 -6.21 -1.13
N GLU A 48 -2.42 -7.51 -1.11
CA GLU A 48 -3.16 -8.46 -1.92
C GLU A 48 -4.63 -8.57 -1.46
N ALA A 49 -4.86 -8.60 -0.15
CA ALA A 49 -6.21 -8.66 0.39
C ALA A 49 -7.05 -7.45 -0.02
N ALA A 50 -6.47 -6.26 0.03
CA ALA A 50 -7.15 -5.04 -0.38
C ALA A 50 -7.45 -5.05 -1.88
N ARG A 51 -6.50 -5.49 -2.70
CA ARG A 51 -6.68 -5.61 -4.14
C ARG A 51 -7.83 -6.56 -4.48
N ILE A 52 -7.88 -7.71 -3.83
CA ILE A 52 -8.93 -8.70 -4.04
C ILE A 52 -10.29 -8.12 -3.66
N ALA A 53 -10.38 -7.41 -2.55
CA ALA A 53 -11.63 -6.79 -2.11
C ALA A 53 -12.15 -5.80 -3.15
N MET A 54 -11.27 -4.95 -3.69
CA MET A 54 -11.66 -4.01 -4.74
C MET A 54 -12.06 -4.72 -6.02
N THR A 55 -11.29 -5.70 -6.44
CA THR A 55 -11.55 -6.44 -7.68
C THR A 55 -12.89 -7.15 -7.63
N ARG A 56 -13.24 -7.75 -6.50
CA ARG A 56 -14.54 -8.41 -6.33
C ARG A 56 -15.69 -7.42 -6.43
N HIS A 57 -15.51 -6.23 -5.91
CA HIS A 57 -16.57 -5.23 -5.91
C HIS A 57 -16.81 -4.65 -7.31
N ILE A 58 -15.77 -4.30 -8.02
CA ILE A 58 -15.89 -3.72 -9.36
C ILE A 58 -16.06 -4.77 -10.45
N LYS A 59 -15.81 -6.04 -10.12
CA LYS A 59 -15.90 -7.18 -11.05
C LYS A 59 -15.03 -6.94 -12.29
N ARG A 60 -15.61 -6.91 -13.47
CA ARG A 60 -14.89 -6.70 -14.72
C ARG A 60 -14.92 -5.25 -15.22
N GLY A 61 -15.53 -4.37 -14.44
CA GLY A 61 -15.87 -3.04 -14.91
C GLY A 61 -14.84 -1.97 -14.79
N GLY A 62 -13.63 -2.27 -14.38
CA GLY A 62 -12.65 -1.23 -14.20
C GLY A 62 -11.24 -1.73 -14.17
N LYS A 63 -10.31 -0.80 -13.97
CA LYS A 63 -8.90 -1.11 -13.87
C LYS A 63 -8.33 -0.55 -12.56
N ILE A 64 -7.50 -1.35 -11.90
CA ILE A 64 -6.89 -1.00 -10.63
C ILE A 64 -5.37 -0.96 -10.78
N TRP A 65 -4.75 0.09 -10.24
CA TRP A 65 -3.29 0.18 -10.13
C TRP A 65 -2.92 0.13 -8.67
N ILE A 66 -1.92 -0.68 -8.36
CA ILE A 66 -1.30 -0.72 -7.03
C ILE A 66 -0.10 0.22 -7.08
N ARG A 67 -0.11 1.27 -6.25
CA ARG A 67 0.93 2.30 -6.24
C ARG A 67 1.98 2.08 -5.15
N MET A 68 2.00 0.89 -4.57
CA MET A 68 2.99 0.52 -3.57
C MET A 68 3.54 -0.86 -3.88
N PHE A 69 4.78 -1.11 -3.49
CA PHE A 69 5.39 -2.41 -3.69
C PHE A 69 6.14 -2.82 -2.42
N PRO A 70 5.97 -4.06 -1.96
CA PRO A 70 6.62 -4.54 -0.74
C PRO A 70 8.06 -4.94 -1.02
N ASP A 71 8.96 -3.99 -0.90
CA ASP A 71 10.38 -4.18 -1.20
C ASP A 71 11.27 -4.33 0.04
N LYS A 72 10.71 -4.13 1.23
CA LYS A 72 11.48 -4.25 2.47
C LYS A 72 11.22 -5.59 3.14
N PRO A 73 12.25 -6.42 3.35
CA PRO A 73 12.09 -7.68 4.05
C PRO A 73 11.97 -7.47 5.55
N VAL A 74 11.10 -8.23 6.19
CA VAL A 74 10.94 -8.21 7.64
C VAL A 74 11.28 -9.60 8.15
N THR A 75 12.15 -9.64 9.15
CA THR A 75 12.54 -10.90 9.77
C THR A 75 11.84 -11.01 11.12
N LYS A 76 11.40 -12.22 11.44
CA LYS A 76 10.84 -12.53 12.73
C LYS A 76 11.78 -13.46 13.46
N LYS A 77 12.13 -13.10 14.68
CA LYS A 77 13.01 -13.95 15.49
C LYS A 77 12.19 -15.12 16.01
N PRO A 78 12.59 -16.37 15.70
CA PRO A 78 11.87 -17.52 16.25
C PRO A 78 11.92 -17.48 17.77
N ALA A 79 10.85 -17.95 18.41
CA ALA A 79 10.76 -17.98 19.86
C ALA A 79 11.90 -18.79 20.51
N GLU A 80 12.41 -19.78 19.81
CA GLU A 80 13.49 -20.63 20.26
C GLU A 80 14.88 -20.10 19.98
N THR A 81 15.00 -19.02 19.22
CA THR A 81 16.30 -18.45 18.89
C THR A 81 16.86 -17.69 20.07
N ARG A 82 17.99 -18.15 20.55
CA ARG A 82 18.68 -17.49 21.63
C ARG A 82 19.42 -16.26 21.11
N MET A 83 19.60 -15.28 22.00
CA MET A 83 20.21 -14.03 21.65
C MET A 83 21.59 -14.16 21.03
N GLY A 84 21.90 -13.28 20.10
CA GLY A 84 23.26 -13.08 19.60
C GLY A 84 23.60 -13.75 18.29
N LYS A 85 22.71 -14.45 17.66
CA LYS A 85 22.99 -15.18 16.43
C LYS A 85 22.36 -14.52 15.19
N GLY A 86 22.53 -13.22 15.01
CA GLY A 86 22.10 -12.54 13.80
C GLY A 86 20.60 -12.54 13.54
N LYS A 87 20.19 -12.00 12.40
CA LYS A 87 18.78 -11.97 11.99
C LYS A 87 18.35 -13.27 11.41
N GLY A 88 17.12 -13.68 11.69
CA GLY A 88 16.51 -14.82 11.03
C GLY A 88 16.28 -14.59 9.54
N ALA A 89 15.77 -15.59 8.84
CA ALA A 89 15.42 -15.43 7.43
C ALA A 89 14.24 -14.48 7.26
N PRO A 90 14.15 -13.77 6.12
CA PRO A 90 12.98 -12.93 5.87
C PRO A 90 11.70 -13.77 5.86
N GLU A 91 10.70 -13.34 6.64
CA GLU A 91 9.40 -14.03 6.68
C GLU A 91 8.38 -13.43 5.74
N TYR A 92 8.43 -12.12 5.58
CA TYR A 92 7.49 -11.43 4.73
C TYR A 92 8.08 -10.10 4.26
N TRP A 93 7.39 -9.47 3.35
CA TRP A 93 7.82 -8.22 2.74
C TRP A 93 6.80 -7.13 3.03
N VAL A 94 7.27 -5.91 3.18
CA VAL A 94 6.41 -4.76 3.46
C VAL A 94 6.74 -3.59 2.56
N ALA A 95 5.72 -2.78 2.29
CA ALA A 95 5.88 -1.47 1.70
C ALA A 95 5.90 -0.46 2.84
N VAL A 96 6.92 0.39 2.86
CA VAL A 96 7.00 1.48 3.84
C VAL A 96 6.32 2.69 3.21
N ILE A 97 5.23 3.13 3.83
CA ILE A 97 4.47 4.26 3.31
C ILE A 97 4.50 5.44 4.29
N LYS A 98 4.41 6.63 3.72
CA LYS A 98 4.35 7.89 4.48
C LYS A 98 3.00 8.56 4.25
N PRO A 99 2.54 9.41 5.19
CA PRO A 99 1.27 10.11 5.01
C PRO A 99 1.23 10.88 3.69
N GLY A 100 0.11 10.82 3.02
CA GLY A 100 -0.09 11.50 1.75
C GLY A 100 0.11 10.65 0.52
N ARG A 101 0.65 9.45 0.66
CA ARG A 101 0.89 8.58 -0.49
C ARG A 101 -0.39 7.96 -1.02
N ILE A 102 -0.51 7.90 -2.34
CA ILE A 102 -1.60 7.18 -3.00
C ILE A 102 -1.24 5.70 -3.00
N LEU A 103 -2.11 4.87 -2.45
CA LEU A 103 -1.89 3.43 -2.33
C LEU A 103 -2.45 2.66 -3.52
N TYR A 104 -3.63 3.05 -3.98
CA TYR A 104 -4.32 2.43 -5.11
C TYR A 104 -4.96 3.49 -5.97
N GLU A 105 -5.11 3.19 -7.25
CA GLU A 105 -5.88 4.02 -8.17
C GLU A 105 -6.86 3.13 -8.91
N ILE A 106 -7.97 3.71 -9.33
CA ILE A 106 -9.02 3.00 -10.04
C ILE A 106 -9.61 3.90 -11.14
N GLU A 107 -9.99 3.30 -12.25
CA GLU A 107 -10.71 4.01 -13.29
C GLU A 107 -11.67 3.06 -14.00
N GLY A 108 -12.52 3.61 -14.84
CA GLY A 108 -13.47 2.81 -15.62
C GLY A 108 -14.73 2.44 -14.87
N VAL A 109 -14.95 3.04 -13.70
CA VAL A 109 -16.19 2.87 -12.92
C VAL A 109 -16.68 4.24 -12.46
N ASP A 110 -17.93 4.31 -12.06
CA ASP A 110 -18.48 5.55 -11.54
C ASP A 110 -17.93 5.84 -10.13
N GLU A 111 -18.07 7.08 -9.69
CA GLU A 111 -17.51 7.50 -8.40
C GLU A 111 -18.08 6.71 -7.23
N LYS A 112 -19.39 6.42 -7.26
CA LYS A 112 -20.04 5.65 -6.19
C LYS A 112 -19.42 4.26 -6.06
N THR A 113 -19.24 3.56 -7.18
CA THR A 113 -18.65 2.23 -7.21
C THR A 113 -17.20 2.28 -6.75
N ALA A 114 -16.45 3.27 -7.22
CA ALA A 114 -15.06 3.44 -6.82
C ALA A 114 -14.93 3.71 -5.32
N ARG A 115 -15.80 4.56 -4.79
CA ARG A 115 -15.80 4.91 -3.37
C ARG A 115 -16.09 3.69 -2.50
N GLU A 116 -17.06 2.88 -2.90
CA GLU A 116 -17.39 1.65 -2.19
C GLU A 116 -16.24 0.63 -2.25
N ALA A 117 -15.63 0.47 -3.42
CA ALA A 117 -14.49 -0.43 -3.59
C ALA A 117 -13.31 -0.02 -2.71
N MET A 118 -13.01 1.27 -2.67
CA MET A 118 -11.92 1.79 -1.85
C MET A 118 -12.21 1.64 -0.36
N LYS A 119 -13.47 1.76 0.05
CA LYS A 119 -13.88 1.53 1.43
C LYS A 119 -13.62 0.09 1.84
N LEU A 120 -13.95 -0.85 0.98
CA LEU A 120 -13.68 -2.27 1.25
C LEU A 120 -12.18 -2.54 1.33
N ALA A 121 -11.41 -1.92 0.46
CA ALA A 121 -9.95 -2.05 0.50
C ALA A 121 -9.37 -1.49 1.80
N SER A 122 -9.86 -0.34 2.23
CA SER A 122 -9.35 0.32 3.43
C SER A 122 -9.52 -0.54 4.68
N GLN A 123 -10.56 -1.38 4.71
CA GLN A 123 -10.80 -2.27 5.84
C GLN A 123 -9.74 -3.38 5.95
N LYS A 124 -9.00 -3.62 4.89
CA LYS A 124 -7.93 -4.62 4.86
C LYS A 124 -6.56 -4.03 5.16
N LEU A 125 -6.48 -2.72 5.26
CA LEU A 125 -5.22 -2.00 5.48
C LEU A 125 -5.11 -1.53 6.93
N PRO A 126 -3.88 -1.44 7.46
CA PRO A 126 -3.67 -1.06 8.87
C PRO A 126 -3.61 0.45 9.09
N VAL A 127 -4.05 1.25 8.14
CA VAL A 127 -3.93 2.71 8.19
C VAL A 127 -5.26 3.38 7.94
N LYS A 128 -5.39 4.60 8.41
CA LYS A 128 -6.50 5.46 8.04
C LYS A 128 -6.27 5.97 6.63
N THR A 129 -7.31 5.97 5.82
CA THR A 129 -7.22 6.34 4.41
C THR A 129 -8.29 7.36 4.05
N LYS A 130 -8.08 8.03 2.92
CA LYS A 130 -9.03 8.97 2.36
C LYS A 130 -9.23 8.67 0.89
N PHE A 131 -10.47 8.65 0.46
CA PHE A 131 -10.82 8.58 -0.96
C PHE A 131 -10.58 9.94 -1.60
N VAL A 132 -9.85 9.97 -2.70
CA VAL A 132 -9.56 11.20 -3.43
C VAL A 132 -9.90 11.02 -4.91
N THR A 133 -10.26 12.12 -5.56
CA THR A 133 -10.51 12.13 -6.99
C THR A 133 -9.43 12.95 -7.68
N ARG A 134 -9.16 12.62 -8.93
CA ARG A 134 -8.19 13.39 -9.72
C ARG A 134 -8.67 14.84 -9.88
N ALA A 135 -9.97 15.02 -10.08
CA ALA A 135 -10.55 16.34 -10.22
C ALA A 135 -10.32 17.21 -8.97
N GLU A 136 -10.49 16.61 -7.78
CA GLU A 136 -10.24 17.30 -6.52
C GLU A 136 -8.77 17.71 -6.38
N GLN A 137 -7.85 16.81 -6.75
CA GLN A 137 -6.43 17.11 -6.66
C GLN A 137 -6.00 18.22 -7.63
N GLU A 138 -6.52 18.17 -8.85
CA GLU A 138 -6.20 19.18 -9.85
C GLU A 138 -6.85 20.53 -9.54
N GLY A 139 -8.10 20.52 -9.10
CA GLY A 139 -8.82 21.74 -8.76
C GLY A 139 -8.53 22.27 -7.37
N GLY A 140 -8.08 21.39 -6.47
CA GLY A 140 -7.80 21.73 -5.08
C GLY A 140 -6.34 21.99 -4.78
N ALA A 141 -5.54 22.25 -5.79
CA ALA A 141 -4.11 22.51 -5.65
C ALA A 141 -3.83 23.89 -5.04
N ILE A 142 -4.65 24.29 -4.16
CA ILE A 142 -4.55 25.59 -3.48
C ILE A 142 -3.98 25.40 -2.09
#